data_19a9a54c5d502ce2f82f778e1081cd93
#
_entry.id   19a9a54c5d502ce2f82f778e1081cd93
#
_cell.length_a   1.000
_cell.length_b   1.000
_cell.length_c   1.000
_cell.angle_alpha   90.00
_cell.angle_beta   90.00
_cell.angle_gamma   90.00
#
_symmetry.space_group_name_H-M   'P 1'
#
loop_
_entity.id
_entity.type
_entity.pdbx_description
1 polymer ?
#
loop_
_entity_poly.entity_id
_entity_poly.type
_entity_poly.pdbx_seq_one_letter_code
_entity_poly.pdbx_strand_id
1 'polypeptide(L)'
;MGFSQIIFSWTAIIPVIVLLYYFFRKKYTDQTVSSTLFWSEIMQETRVSPYLKHLQKNALLYLQLLALLLLVLALMNPYIKKSTIVGAQTIFIVDTSATMLAGKEQSTFDAHKQEMLNLMNELNGRPVTLITTGAAPKAVLQQETNTSEIKKAIQDLQVTYETAEMNKALDVAQAFVGDTPTSIYVFTDTLDKKQLPMDKDSVKWLVRGATKDLTNIAITRFAATTDGQATLALVQLHNDTNTEQKVTLALNNAEGEELVAESVVVPPNEAITKTFKDLPLAKSMTAIIDAKDDYDIDNQQTVLLQTTTSKIIVDQGLHQLIQKGFQTVSSGVKIVPSLQVADNQDATIITNQSALLEKMDNPLVLFGRDDAEKVDANGTVSTRSDALFAFSELKDVYVSAVYPGFADYETIASVGEEPFIQRSPKGDIVVLADIADTDWPLHPSFPLFLWSTEQQLTESVGSLGIFSPNEQRAVALAQGDWNVYSQEDEFLSSVTKGMLTAPKQPGIYTVRSNNEEKQLIVQLQAQERVIEQGTSFTLGDISDNGKEEVSMTSFVPWLIVIILLLLVSEWEVQRRRGFTN
;
A
#
# COMPACT_ATOMS: atom_id res chain seq x y z
N MET A 1 32.85 -18.54 0.44
CA MET A 1 33.22 -19.95 0.33
C MET A 1 34.34 -20.25 1.32
N GLY A 2 34.28 -21.38 2.04
CA GLY A 2 35.31 -21.82 2.98
C GLY A 2 35.44 -23.33 2.93
N PHE A 3 36.41 -23.87 3.67
CA PHE A 3 36.60 -25.31 3.83
C PHE A 3 36.44 -25.65 5.31
N SER A 4 35.55 -26.59 5.64
CA SER A 4 35.32 -26.94 7.05
C SER A 4 36.38 -27.87 7.62
N GLN A 5 37.10 -28.60 6.77
CA GLN A 5 38.10 -29.61 7.16
C GLN A 5 39.42 -29.42 6.40
N ILE A 6 40.04 -28.25 6.56
CA ILE A 6 41.34 -27.91 5.91
C ILE A 6 42.45 -28.93 6.25
N ILE A 7 42.35 -29.61 7.40
CA ILE A 7 43.34 -30.60 7.83
C ILE A 7 43.55 -31.71 6.80
N PHE A 8 42.52 -32.04 5.99
CA PHE A 8 42.63 -33.04 4.92
C PHE A 8 43.36 -32.55 3.68
N SER A 9 43.82 -31.31 3.60
CA SER A 9 44.64 -30.80 2.50
C SER A 9 45.95 -31.60 2.33
N TRP A 10 46.49 -32.23 3.40
CA TRP A 10 47.67 -33.08 3.30
C TRP A 10 47.46 -34.31 2.42
N THR A 11 46.20 -34.75 2.23
CA THR A 11 45.89 -35.87 1.30
C THR A 11 46.16 -35.52 -0.15
N ALA A 12 46.41 -34.25 -0.50
CA ALA A 12 46.86 -33.80 -1.82
C ALA A 12 48.23 -34.40 -2.20
N ILE A 13 48.97 -34.98 -1.23
CA ILE A 13 50.21 -35.71 -1.48
C ILE A 13 49.95 -36.99 -2.32
N ILE A 14 48.72 -37.59 -2.22
CA ILE A 14 48.37 -38.82 -2.94
C ILE A 14 48.36 -38.64 -4.47
N PRO A 15 47.66 -37.64 -5.04
CA PRO A 15 47.77 -37.32 -6.47
C PRO A 15 49.21 -37.08 -6.93
N VAL A 16 50.01 -36.42 -6.08
CA VAL A 16 51.44 -36.16 -6.39
C VAL A 16 52.25 -37.45 -6.44
N ILE A 17 52.05 -38.39 -5.50
CA ILE A 17 52.70 -39.70 -5.51
C ILE A 17 52.29 -40.50 -6.76
N VAL A 18 51.02 -40.49 -7.14
CA VAL A 18 50.52 -41.16 -8.37
C VAL A 18 51.18 -40.56 -9.62
N LEU A 19 51.33 -39.24 -9.68
CA LEU A 19 52.00 -38.55 -10.76
C LEU A 19 53.48 -38.96 -10.85
N LEU A 20 54.19 -38.96 -9.71
CA LEU A 20 55.59 -39.39 -9.64
C LEU A 20 55.75 -40.85 -10.04
N TYR A 21 54.91 -41.76 -9.53
CA TYR A 21 54.92 -43.16 -9.92
C TYR A 21 54.77 -43.33 -11.42
N TYR A 22 53.88 -42.56 -12.05
CA TYR A 22 53.67 -42.61 -13.50
C TYR A 22 54.89 -42.10 -14.30
N PHE A 23 55.58 -41.09 -13.79
CA PHE A 23 56.82 -40.57 -14.38
C PHE A 23 57.98 -41.56 -14.32
N PHE A 24 58.11 -42.33 -13.23
CA PHE A 24 59.17 -43.30 -13.04
C PHE A 24 58.83 -44.70 -13.56
N ARG A 25 57.65 -44.95 -14.12
CA ARG A 25 57.26 -46.21 -14.73
C ARG A 25 58.15 -46.49 -15.93
N LYS A 26 58.90 -47.62 -15.89
CA LYS A 26 59.82 -48.07 -16.96
C LYS A 26 59.11 -48.06 -18.31
N LYS A 27 59.66 -47.31 -19.26
CA LYS A 27 59.30 -47.43 -20.69
C LYS A 27 59.81 -48.75 -21.17
N TYR A 28 58.99 -49.55 -21.87
CA TYR A 28 59.41 -50.71 -22.58
C TYR A 28 60.31 -50.25 -23.74
N THR A 29 61.48 -50.88 -23.85
CA THR A 29 62.42 -50.69 -24.98
C THR A 29 61.91 -51.46 -26.16
N ASP A 30 61.82 -50.83 -27.31
CA ASP A 30 61.50 -51.50 -28.56
C ASP A 30 62.60 -52.48 -28.85
N GLN A 31 62.29 -53.81 -28.92
CA GLN A 31 63.18 -54.84 -29.35
C GLN A 31 62.90 -55.09 -30.83
N THR A 32 63.94 -54.95 -31.69
CA THR A 32 63.88 -55.28 -33.11
C THR A 32 63.77 -56.78 -33.27
N VAL A 33 62.64 -57.23 -33.80
CA VAL A 33 62.40 -58.67 -34.18
C VAL A 33 62.65 -58.81 -35.65
N SER A 34 63.38 -59.86 -36.02
CA SER A 34 63.94 -60.08 -37.39
C SER A 34 62.92 -60.44 -38.50
N SER A 35 61.62 -60.56 -38.22
CA SER A 35 60.53 -60.69 -39.16
C SER A 35 59.18 -60.28 -38.62
N THR A 36 58.50 -59.36 -39.27
CA THR A 36 57.15 -58.88 -38.95
C THR A 36 56.07 -59.44 -39.89
N LEU A 37 56.39 -60.53 -40.66
CA LEU A 37 55.53 -61.00 -41.75
C LEU A 37 54.12 -61.42 -41.29
N PHE A 38 53.97 -61.89 -40.07
CA PHE A 38 52.71 -62.31 -39.50
C PHE A 38 51.94 -61.19 -38.75
N TRP A 39 52.57 -60.03 -38.60
CA TRP A 39 51.92 -58.90 -37.85
C TRP A 39 51.34 -57.83 -38.78
N SER A 40 51.69 -57.90 -40.13
CA SER A 40 51.25 -56.88 -41.09
C SER A 40 49.72 -56.92 -41.38
N GLU A 41 49.08 -58.06 -41.20
CA GLU A 41 47.67 -58.27 -41.48
C GLU A 41 46.76 -57.80 -40.27
N ILE A 42 47.32 -57.77 -39.06
CA ILE A 42 46.61 -57.35 -37.85
C ILE A 42 46.73 -55.82 -37.63
N MET A 43 47.66 -55.16 -38.34
CA MET A 43 47.87 -53.71 -38.17
C MET A 43 47.18 -52.84 -39.23
N GLN A 44 46.00 -53.23 -39.75
CA GLN A 44 45.09 -52.30 -40.41
C GLN A 44 44.34 -51.47 -39.39
N GLU A 45 45.05 -50.67 -38.61
CA GLU A 45 44.46 -49.70 -37.71
C GLU A 45 43.90 -48.53 -38.52
N THR A 46 42.62 -48.26 -38.28
CA THR A 46 41.92 -47.02 -38.61
C THR A 46 42.79 -45.80 -38.31
N ARG A 47 42.95 -44.94 -39.31
CA ARG A 47 43.72 -43.68 -39.21
C ARG A 47 43.09 -42.71 -38.26
N VAL A 48 43.44 -42.78 -36.97
CA VAL A 48 43.08 -41.77 -35.94
C VAL A 48 44.13 -40.66 -35.94
N SER A 49 43.70 -39.41 -35.90
CA SER A 49 44.57 -38.22 -35.89
C SER A 49 45.70 -38.34 -34.85
N PRO A 50 46.97 -37.95 -35.18
CA PRO A 50 48.13 -38.08 -34.28
C PRO A 50 47.93 -37.39 -32.92
N TYR A 51 47.18 -36.27 -32.87
CA TYR A 51 46.83 -35.53 -31.64
C TYR A 51 45.91 -36.35 -30.73
N LEU A 52 44.93 -37.04 -31.31
CA LEU A 52 44.02 -37.92 -30.56
C LEU A 52 44.73 -39.14 -29.98
N LYS A 53 45.73 -39.71 -30.69
CA LYS A 53 46.52 -40.84 -30.18
C LYS A 53 47.37 -40.49 -28.94
N HIS A 54 47.91 -39.27 -28.86
CA HIS A 54 48.68 -38.84 -27.68
C HIS A 54 47.80 -38.56 -26.47
N LEU A 55 46.61 -37.93 -26.69
CA LEU A 55 45.60 -37.73 -25.66
C LEU A 55 45.01 -39.05 -25.16
N GLN A 56 44.70 -40.00 -26.06
CA GLN A 56 44.16 -41.30 -25.70
C GLN A 56 45.16 -42.15 -24.90
N LYS A 57 46.49 -42.05 -25.14
CA LYS A 57 47.48 -42.79 -24.35
C LYS A 57 47.53 -42.38 -22.90
N ASN A 58 47.22 -41.13 -22.57
CA ASN A 58 47.29 -40.58 -21.21
C ASN A 58 45.93 -40.26 -20.59
N ALA A 59 44.81 -40.49 -21.30
CA ALA A 59 43.46 -40.13 -20.84
C ALA A 59 43.11 -40.79 -19.49
N LEU A 60 43.52 -42.02 -19.27
CA LEU A 60 43.31 -42.73 -18.00
C LEU A 60 44.00 -42.03 -16.82
N LEU A 61 45.27 -41.59 -17.02
CA LEU A 61 46.00 -40.86 -16.00
C LEU A 61 45.30 -39.53 -15.64
N TYR A 62 44.86 -38.78 -16.66
CA TYR A 62 44.15 -37.50 -16.40
C TYR A 62 42.83 -37.71 -15.69
N LEU A 63 42.05 -38.76 -16.06
CA LEU A 63 40.81 -39.11 -15.38
C LEU A 63 41.05 -39.49 -13.90
N GLN A 64 42.07 -40.33 -13.65
CA GLN A 64 42.43 -40.74 -12.28
C GLN A 64 42.94 -39.56 -11.45
N LEU A 65 43.79 -38.72 -12.04
CA LEU A 65 44.30 -37.54 -11.34
C LEU A 65 43.19 -36.54 -11.00
N LEU A 66 42.26 -36.33 -11.94
CA LEU A 66 41.10 -35.46 -11.72
C LEU A 66 40.16 -36.04 -10.65
N ALA A 67 39.86 -37.34 -10.67
CA ALA A 67 39.07 -38.01 -9.67
C ALA A 67 39.68 -37.92 -8.27
N LEU A 68 41.02 -38.12 -8.16
CA LEU A 68 41.75 -37.96 -6.90
C LEU A 68 41.74 -36.52 -6.40
N LEU A 69 41.91 -35.54 -7.30
CA LEU A 69 41.86 -34.12 -6.91
C LEU A 69 40.48 -33.70 -6.45
N LEU A 70 39.42 -34.16 -7.10
CA LEU A 70 38.04 -33.94 -6.64
C LEU A 70 37.75 -34.67 -5.33
N LEU A 71 38.34 -35.83 -5.08
CA LEU A 71 38.22 -36.56 -3.82
C LEU A 71 38.88 -35.77 -2.67
N VAL A 72 40.08 -35.24 -2.90
CA VAL A 72 40.75 -34.34 -1.94
C VAL A 72 39.89 -33.11 -1.64
N LEU A 73 39.33 -32.49 -2.67
CA LEU A 73 38.40 -31.37 -2.54
C LEU A 73 37.16 -31.76 -1.74
N ALA A 74 36.57 -32.93 -1.98
CA ALA A 74 35.42 -33.43 -1.23
C ALA A 74 35.75 -33.69 0.25
N LEU A 75 36.95 -34.23 0.55
CA LEU A 75 37.41 -34.43 1.94
C LEU A 75 37.62 -33.11 2.68
N MET A 76 38.04 -32.05 2.01
CA MET A 76 38.16 -30.70 2.58
C MET A 76 36.80 -30.08 2.90
N ASN A 77 35.70 -30.68 2.46
CA ASN A 77 34.32 -30.26 2.68
C ASN A 77 34.09 -28.77 2.38
N PRO A 78 34.11 -28.36 1.09
CA PRO A 78 33.85 -26.99 0.70
C PRO A 78 32.40 -26.61 1.04
N TYR A 79 32.22 -25.41 1.62
CA TYR A 79 30.91 -24.88 1.96
C TYR A 79 30.76 -23.43 1.56
N ILE A 80 29.51 -23.03 1.31
CA ILE A 80 29.11 -21.63 1.25
C ILE A 80 28.45 -21.28 2.57
N LYS A 81 28.90 -20.20 3.19
CA LYS A 81 28.18 -19.58 4.30
C LYS A 81 26.91 -18.95 3.74
N LYS A 82 25.76 -19.46 4.12
CA LYS A 82 24.48 -18.85 3.90
C LYS A 82 24.14 -18.09 5.19
N SER A 83 23.88 -16.77 5.10
CA SER A 83 23.41 -16.03 6.25
C SER A 83 22.06 -16.59 6.67
N THR A 84 22.01 -17.23 7.80
CA THR A 84 20.78 -17.73 8.42
C THR A 84 20.11 -16.55 9.11
N ILE A 85 18.78 -16.55 9.12
CA ILE A 85 18.00 -15.62 9.93
C ILE A 85 18.44 -15.80 11.38
N VAL A 86 18.87 -14.72 12.01
CA VAL A 86 19.32 -14.71 13.42
C VAL A 86 18.10 -14.53 14.32
N GLY A 87 18.09 -15.14 15.52
CA GLY A 87 17.01 -14.99 16.48
C GLY A 87 16.14 -16.24 16.62
N ALA A 88 15.36 -16.30 17.71
CA ALA A 88 14.49 -17.43 18.03
C ALA A 88 13.11 -17.33 17.38
N GLN A 89 12.67 -16.12 17.01
CA GLN A 89 11.42 -15.86 16.28
C GLN A 89 11.64 -14.81 15.19
N THR A 90 10.71 -14.76 14.24
CA THR A 90 10.72 -13.80 13.13
C THR A 90 9.40 -13.06 13.04
N ILE A 91 9.45 -11.74 12.85
CA ILE A 91 8.27 -10.92 12.59
C ILE A 91 8.42 -10.34 11.18
N PHE A 92 7.40 -10.49 10.36
CA PHE A 92 7.26 -9.81 9.08
C PHE A 92 6.25 -8.68 9.23
N ILE A 93 6.66 -7.46 8.97
CA ILE A 93 5.79 -6.29 8.81
C ILE A 93 5.73 -5.99 7.32
N VAL A 94 4.54 -6.04 6.75
CA VAL A 94 4.33 -5.89 5.31
C VAL A 94 3.49 -4.66 5.05
N ASP A 95 4.06 -3.75 4.31
CA ASP A 95 3.35 -2.60 3.78
C ASP A 95 2.35 -3.04 2.73
N THR A 96 1.09 -2.64 2.92
CA THR A 96 -0.01 -2.95 2.02
C THR A 96 -0.61 -1.70 1.38
N SER A 97 0.11 -0.57 1.43
CA SER A 97 -0.30 0.68 0.80
C SER A 97 -0.29 0.62 -0.73
N ALA A 98 -0.89 1.60 -1.35
CA ALA A 98 -1.03 1.65 -2.81
C ALA A 98 0.33 1.80 -3.53
N THR A 99 1.28 2.55 -2.95
CA THR A 99 2.62 2.78 -3.51
C THR A 99 3.40 1.47 -3.72
N MET A 100 3.09 0.42 -2.95
CA MET A 100 3.68 -0.90 -3.12
C MET A 100 3.33 -1.58 -4.46
N LEU A 101 2.34 -1.07 -5.20
CA LEU A 101 2.02 -1.53 -6.57
C LEU A 101 2.97 -0.97 -7.62
N ALA A 102 3.84 -0.02 -7.28
CA ALA A 102 4.81 0.54 -8.21
C ALA A 102 5.77 -0.53 -8.75
N GLY A 103 6.00 -0.49 -10.07
CA GLY A 103 6.87 -1.39 -10.85
C GLY A 103 6.16 -2.04 -12.03
N LYS A 104 6.70 -1.85 -13.27
CA LYS A 104 6.07 -2.32 -14.53
C LYS A 104 6.08 -3.83 -14.72
N GLU A 105 7.23 -4.47 -14.51
CA GLU A 105 7.37 -5.92 -14.75
C GLU A 105 6.97 -6.74 -13.52
N GLN A 106 7.27 -6.22 -12.35
CA GLN A 106 7.00 -6.80 -11.06
C GLN A 106 6.84 -5.67 -10.06
N SER A 107 5.71 -5.62 -9.37
CA SER A 107 5.49 -4.63 -8.33
C SER A 107 6.44 -4.83 -7.15
N THR A 108 6.72 -3.76 -6.40
CA THR A 108 7.48 -3.84 -5.15
C THR A 108 6.83 -4.83 -4.18
N PHE A 109 5.50 -4.85 -4.12
CA PHE A 109 4.74 -5.79 -3.31
C PHE A 109 4.99 -7.26 -3.70
N ASP A 110 4.95 -7.58 -5.01
CA ASP A 110 5.20 -8.94 -5.48
C ASP A 110 6.65 -9.36 -5.27
N ALA A 111 7.61 -8.45 -5.45
CA ALA A 111 9.01 -8.69 -5.16
C ALA A 111 9.21 -9.03 -3.67
N HIS A 112 8.59 -8.28 -2.77
CA HIS A 112 8.62 -8.53 -1.33
C HIS A 112 7.94 -9.84 -0.95
N LYS A 113 6.80 -10.19 -1.57
CA LYS A 113 6.16 -11.52 -1.38
C LYS A 113 7.11 -12.66 -1.76
N GLN A 114 7.82 -12.54 -2.88
CA GLN A 114 8.79 -13.55 -3.30
C GLN A 114 9.98 -13.62 -2.34
N GLU A 115 10.47 -12.50 -1.84
CA GLU A 115 11.53 -12.48 -0.83
C GLU A 115 11.09 -13.18 0.46
N MET A 116 9.88 -12.88 0.97
CA MET A 116 9.31 -13.56 2.14
C MET A 116 9.21 -15.08 1.93
N LEU A 117 8.71 -15.52 0.76
CA LEU A 117 8.62 -16.95 0.44
C LEU A 117 9.99 -17.62 0.36
N ASN A 118 11.02 -16.91 -0.10
CA ASN A 118 12.39 -17.41 -0.12
C ASN A 118 12.97 -17.52 1.30
N LEU A 119 12.72 -16.52 2.16
CA LEU A 119 13.12 -16.53 3.56
C LEU A 119 12.51 -17.69 4.35
N MET A 120 11.31 -18.15 3.98
CA MET A 120 10.67 -19.32 4.60
C MET A 120 11.52 -20.58 4.57
N ASN A 121 12.38 -20.74 3.56
CA ASN A 121 13.29 -21.89 3.46
C ASN A 121 14.46 -21.80 4.45
N GLU A 122 14.69 -20.65 5.06
CA GLU A 122 15.77 -20.38 6.03
C GLU A 122 15.28 -20.39 7.49
N LEU A 123 13.96 -20.32 7.69
CA LEU A 123 13.34 -20.21 9.03
C LEU A 123 13.37 -21.50 9.84
N ASN A 124 13.54 -22.66 9.21
CA ASN A 124 13.66 -23.97 9.88
C ASN A 124 12.59 -24.26 10.97
N GLY A 125 11.33 -23.86 10.73
CA GLY A 125 10.23 -24.08 11.67
C GLY A 125 10.18 -23.10 12.85
N ARG A 126 10.90 -21.99 12.81
CA ARG A 126 10.81 -20.92 13.82
C ARG A 126 9.45 -20.25 13.77
N PRO A 127 8.93 -19.76 14.93
CA PRO A 127 7.68 -19.02 14.96
C PRO A 127 7.73 -17.76 14.11
N VAL A 128 6.69 -17.53 13.31
CA VAL A 128 6.51 -16.36 12.45
C VAL A 128 5.28 -15.60 12.87
N THR A 129 5.42 -14.30 13.06
CA THR A 129 4.31 -13.36 13.18
C THR A 129 4.26 -12.52 11.91
N LEU A 130 3.10 -12.44 11.27
CA LEU A 130 2.88 -11.65 10.05
C LEU A 130 1.93 -10.51 10.36
N ILE A 131 2.40 -9.27 10.18
CA ILE A 131 1.66 -8.04 10.44
C ILE A 131 1.54 -7.28 9.11
N THR A 132 0.33 -6.85 8.76
CA THR A 132 0.09 -5.94 7.64
C THR A 132 -0.13 -4.52 8.15
N THR A 133 0.29 -3.52 7.37
CA THR A 133 -0.05 -2.12 7.60
C THR A 133 -1.48 -1.81 7.15
N GLY A 134 -1.83 -0.55 7.03
CA GLY A 134 -3.14 -0.02 6.68
C GLY A 134 -3.57 0.98 7.74
N ALA A 135 -4.78 1.49 7.68
CA ALA A 135 -5.32 2.43 8.67
C ALA A 135 -5.32 1.84 10.10
N ALA A 136 -5.51 0.53 10.21
CA ALA A 136 -5.36 -0.24 11.44
C ALA A 136 -4.51 -1.49 11.16
N PRO A 137 -3.24 -1.55 11.62
CA PRO A 137 -2.38 -2.71 11.44
C PRO A 137 -2.99 -3.98 12.02
N LYS A 138 -2.81 -5.11 11.32
CA LYS A 138 -3.40 -6.40 11.73
C LYS A 138 -2.32 -7.47 11.82
N ALA A 139 -2.29 -8.23 12.92
CA ALA A 139 -1.53 -9.45 13.00
C ALA A 139 -2.32 -10.57 12.30
N VAL A 140 -1.93 -10.87 11.05
CA VAL A 140 -2.56 -11.91 10.22
C VAL A 140 -2.21 -13.30 10.74
N LEU A 141 -0.96 -13.48 11.19
CA LEU A 141 -0.48 -14.70 11.86
C LEU A 141 0.25 -14.30 13.14
N GLN A 142 0.12 -15.13 14.17
CA GLN A 142 0.76 -14.91 15.47
C GLN A 142 1.54 -16.15 15.86
N GLN A 143 2.88 -16.05 15.90
CA GLN A 143 3.80 -17.12 16.32
C GLN A 143 3.52 -18.48 15.64
N GLU A 144 3.15 -18.47 14.38
CA GLU A 144 2.85 -19.67 13.60
C GLU A 144 4.14 -20.39 13.23
N THR A 145 4.13 -21.73 13.34
CA THR A 145 5.28 -22.60 13.01
C THR A 145 5.03 -23.47 11.78
N ASN A 146 3.77 -23.62 11.39
CA ASN A 146 3.40 -24.38 10.21
C ASN A 146 3.77 -23.64 8.93
N THR A 147 4.84 -24.08 8.29
CA THR A 147 5.36 -23.47 7.05
C THR A 147 4.31 -23.38 5.94
N SER A 148 3.38 -24.32 5.87
CA SER A 148 2.32 -24.34 4.84
C SER A 148 1.31 -23.21 5.06
N GLU A 149 0.87 -23.02 6.31
CA GLU A 149 -0.04 -21.94 6.69
C GLU A 149 0.61 -20.56 6.49
N ILE A 150 1.89 -20.41 6.85
CA ILE A 150 2.63 -19.17 6.66
C ILE A 150 2.75 -18.85 5.17
N LYS A 151 3.14 -19.83 4.33
CA LYS A 151 3.24 -19.61 2.87
C LYS A 151 1.91 -19.23 2.27
N LYS A 152 0.82 -19.88 2.69
CA LYS A 152 -0.53 -19.53 2.23
C LYS A 152 -0.90 -18.10 2.63
N ALA A 153 -0.69 -17.72 3.89
CA ALA A 153 -0.97 -16.36 4.35
C ALA A 153 -0.18 -15.30 3.57
N ILE A 154 1.12 -15.55 3.27
CA ILE A 154 1.92 -14.65 2.43
C ILE A 154 1.36 -14.57 1.01
N GLN A 155 0.93 -15.69 0.41
CA GLN A 155 0.35 -15.71 -0.93
C GLN A 155 -0.99 -14.98 -1.00
N ASP A 156 -1.80 -15.05 0.06
CA ASP A 156 -3.12 -14.41 0.16
C ASP A 156 -3.05 -12.91 0.47
N LEU A 157 -1.86 -12.36 0.80
CA LEU A 157 -1.67 -10.91 1.00
C LEU A 157 -2.07 -10.12 -0.25
N GLN A 158 -2.77 -9.02 -0.03
CA GLN A 158 -3.20 -8.08 -1.07
C GLN A 158 -2.92 -6.65 -0.63
N VAL A 159 -2.69 -5.77 -1.59
CA VAL A 159 -2.65 -4.33 -1.37
C VAL A 159 -4.05 -3.85 -1.01
N THR A 160 -4.17 -2.98 0.00
CA THR A 160 -5.44 -2.47 0.52
C THR A 160 -5.76 -1.05 0.03
N TYR A 161 -4.83 -0.39 -0.62
CA TYR A 161 -4.89 1.01 -1.04
C TYR A 161 -5.05 2.01 0.11
N GLU A 162 -5.00 1.54 1.35
CA GLU A 162 -5.02 2.38 2.55
C GLU A 162 -3.62 2.95 2.80
N THR A 163 -3.56 4.12 3.43
CA THR A 163 -2.27 4.66 3.89
C THR A 163 -1.64 3.77 4.95
N ALA A 164 -0.36 3.52 4.81
CA ALA A 164 0.39 2.71 5.76
C ALA A 164 0.63 3.45 7.07
N GLU A 165 -0.05 3.05 8.13
CA GLU A 165 0.24 3.52 9.50
C GLU A 165 1.45 2.76 10.07
N MET A 166 2.63 2.98 9.47
CA MET A 166 3.85 2.22 9.79
C MET A 166 4.22 2.29 11.27
N ASN A 167 4.13 3.47 11.90
CA ASN A 167 4.45 3.61 13.33
C ASN A 167 3.56 2.71 14.21
N LYS A 168 2.27 2.63 13.91
CA LYS A 168 1.36 1.71 14.62
C LYS A 168 1.72 0.24 14.39
N ALA A 169 2.16 -0.11 13.17
CA ALA A 169 2.59 -1.48 12.87
C ALA A 169 3.89 -1.85 13.60
N LEU A 170 4.81 -0.90 13.76
CA LEU A 170 6.02 -1.07 14.57
C LEU A 170 5.67 -1.27 16.05
N ASP A 171 4.71 -0.51 16.61
CA ASP A 171 4.24 -0.67 17.99
C ASP A 171 3.60 -2.05 18.21
N VAL A 172 2.76 -2.50 17.27
CA VAL A 172 2.18 -3.85 17.32
C VAL A 172 3.27 -4.91 17.28
N ALA A 173 4.28 -4.77 16.42
CA ALA A 173 5.39 -5.70 16.35
C ALA A 173 6.18 -5.78 17.66
N GLN A 174 6.43 -4.64 18.31
CA GLN A 174 7.13 -4.58 19.60
C GLN A 174 6.41 -5.34 20.71
N ALA A 175 5.07 -5.37 20.68
CA ALA A 175 4.29 -6.13 21.66
C ALA A 175 4.54 -7.66 21.57
N PHE A 176 4.98 -8.17 20.41
CA PHE A 176 5.33 -9.58 20.21
C PHE A 176 6.80 -9.91 20.52
N VAL A 177 7.68 -8.92 20.66
CA VAL A 177 9.12 -9.15 20.84
C VAL A 177 9.43 -9.77 22.20
N GLY A 178 8.86 -9.25 23.31
CA GLY A 178 9.20 -9.67 24.67
C GLY A 178 10.71 -9.60 24.94
N ASP A 179 11.24 -10.64 25.61
CA ASP A 179 12.68 -10.83 25.88
C ASP A 179 13.34 -11.82 24.90
N THR A 180 12.60 -12.29 23.90
CA THR A 180 13.07 -13.30 22.95
C THR A 180 13.87 -12.65 21.82
N PRO A 181 15.08 -13.14 21.49
CA PRO A 181 15.86 -12.67 20.35
C PRO A 181 15.03 -12.74 19.06
N THR A 182 14.75 -11.58 18.45
CA THR A 182 13.78 -11.45 17.35
C THR A 182 14.38 -10.76 16.14
N SER A 183 14.24 -11.37 14.96
CA SER A 183 14.49 -10.68 13.70
C SER A 183 13.18 -10.10 13.16
N ILE A 184 13.15 -8.80 12.92
CA ILE A 184 12.00 -8.11 12.35
C ILE A 184 12.35 -7.65 10.93
N TYR A 185 11.67 -8.21 9.96
CA TYR A 185 11.74 -7.79 8.57
C TYR A 185 10.61 -6.80 8.30
N VAL A 186 10.95 -5.62 7.80
CA VAL A 186 9.98 -4.61 7.39
C VAL A 186 10.06 -4.46 5.88
N PHE A 187 8.99 -4.82 5.20
CA PHE A 187 8.83 -4.73 3.76
C PHE A 187 7.99 -3.50 3.44
N THR A 188 8.64 -2.43 3.00
CA THR A 188 8.02 -1.13 2.74
C THR A 188 8.87 -0.34 1.76
N ASP A 189 8.29 0.65 1.09
CA ASP A 189 9.00 1.60 0.24
C ASP A 189 9.49 2.84 1.03
N THR A 190 8.91 3.13 2.21
CA THR A 190 9.14 4.37 2.96
C THR A 190 9.40 4.13 4.44
N LEU A 191 10.65 3.90 4.85
CA LEU A 191 10.98 3.85 6.26
C LEU A 191 12.36 4.47 6.53
N ASP A 192 12.40 5.53 7.36
CA ASP A 192 13.64 6.13 7.81
C ASP A 192 14.18 5.38 9.07
N LYS A 193 15.49 5.26 9.16
CA LYS A 193 16.19 4.68 10.33
C LYS A 193 15.79 5.33 11.66
N LYS A 194 15.43 6.62 11.62
CA LYS A 194 15.04 7.38 12.83
C LYS A 194 13.69 6.96 13.42
N GLN A 195 12.83 6.32 12.60
CA GLN A 195 11.52 5.85 13.04
C GLN A 195 11.58 4.52 13.77
N LEU A 196 12.71 3.81 13.64
CA LEU A 196 12.86 2.52 14.31
C LEU A 196 13.20 2.71 15.78
N PRO A 197 12.50 2.01 16.68
CA PRO A 197 12.82 2.02 18.10
C PRO A 197 14.13 1.26 18.35
N MET A 198 15.08 1.94 19.00
CA MET A 198 16.43 1.40 19.26
C MET A 198 16.58 0.73 20.64
N ASP A 199 15.51 0.59 21.40
CA ASP A 199 15.60 0.37 22.85
C ASP A 199 15.88 -1.08 23.30
N LYS A 200 16.07 -2.05 22.39
CA LYS A 200 16.27 -3.45 22.78
C LYS A 200 17.45 -4.12 22.07
N ASP A 201 18.43 -4.57 22.83
CA ASP A 201 19.59 -5.35 22.35
C ASP A 201 19.21 -6.76 21.82
N SER A 202 17.94 -7.15 21.92
CA SER A 202 17.40 -8.44 21.48
C SER A 202 16.71 -8.38 20.11
N VAL A 203 16.73 -7.23 19.43
CA VAL A 203 16.00 -7.03 18.17
C VAL A 203 16.95 -6.65 17.04
N LYS A 204 16.80 -7.36 15.92
CA LYS A 204 17.45 -7.03 14.65
C LYS A 204 16.40 -6.61 13.64
N TRP A 205 16.51 -5.38 13.17
CA TRP A 205 15.67 -4.80 12.14
C TRP A 205 16.29 -4.99 10.76
N LEU A 206 15.53 -5.53 9.81
CA LEU A 206 15.94 -5.73 8.44
C LEU A 206 14.89 -5.07 7.54
N VAL A 207 15.15 -3.83 7.17
CA VAL A 207 14.25 -3.08 6.28
C VAL A 207 14.56 -3.42 4.83
N ARG A 208 13.52 -3.68 4.06
CA ARG A 208 13.55 -3.98 2.64
C ARG A 208 12.75 -2.92 1.91
N GLY A 209 13.46 -2.04 1.20
CA GLY A 209 12.89 -1.03 0.32
C GLY A 209 12.64 -1.56 -1.09
N ALA A 210 12.28 -0.67 -2.00
CA ALA A 210 12.14 -0.99 -3.42
C ALA A 210 13.45 -1.56 -3.99
N THR A 211 13.33 -2.55 -4.86
CA THR A 211 14.49 -3.24 -5.45
C THR A 211 15.11 -2.50 -6.63
N LYS A 212 14.42 -1.51 -7.18
CA LYS A 212 14.83 -0.70 -8.34
C LYS A 212 14.51 0.75 -8.09
N ASP A 213 15.21 1.64 -8.78
CA ASP A 213 14.81 3.05 -8.87
C ASP A 213 13.51 3.14 -9.66
N LEU A 214 12.45 3.61 -9.02
CA LEU A 214 11.13 3.77 -9.61
C LEU A 214 11.00 5.18 -10.18
N THR A 215 10.25 5.30 -11.27
CA THR A 215 9.95 6.58 -11.91
C THR A 215 8.47 6.86 -11.79
N ASN A 216 8.10 8.10 -11.43
CA ASN A 216 6.71 8.48 -11.28
C ASN A 216 6.45 9.93 -11.70
N ILE A 217 5.29 10.17 -12.30
CA ILE A 217 4.71 11.51 -12.55
C ILE A 217 3.26 11.44 -12.11
N ALA A 218 2.96 12.08 -11.00
CA ALA A 218 1.67 11.99 -10.33
C ALA A 218 0.76 13.18 -10.62
N ILE A 219 -0.55 12.95 -10.66
CA ILE A 219 -1.53 13.99 -10.38
C ILE A 219 -1.67 14.08 -8.86
N THR A 220 -0.99 15.03 -8.22
CA THR A 220 -1.01 15.18 -6.76
C THR A 220 -2.25 15.90 -6.25
N ARG A 221 -2.79 16.81 -7.04
CA ARG A 221 -4.03 17.54 -6.72
C ARG A 221 -4.85 17.81 -7.97
N PHE A 222 -6.13 17.59 -7.85
CA PHE A 222 -7.12 18.04 -8.84
C PHE A 222 -8.30 18.65 -8.12
N ALA A 223 -8.67 19.86 -8.52
CA ALA A 223 -9.83 20.58 -8.02
C ALA A 223 -10.56 21.23 -9.20
N ALA A 224 -11.87 21.25 -9.16
CA ALA A 224 -12.66 21.98 -10.13
C ALA A 224 -13.88 22.62 -9.43
N THR A 225 -14.29 23.77 -9.92
CA THR A 225 -15.45 24.51 -9.45
C THR A 225 -16.19 25.12 -10.62
N THR A 226 -17.49 25.37 -10.45
CA THR A 226 -18.33 25.98 -11.48
C THR A 226 -19.08 27.19 -10.91
N ASP A 227 -19.27 28.20 -11.74
CA ASP A 227 -20.15 29.34 -11.47
C ASP A 227 -21.56 29.19 -12.05
N GLY A 228 -21.87 28.01 -12.61
CA GLY A 228 -23.13 27.71 -13.30
C GLY A 228 -23.14 28.10 -14.80
N GLN A 229 -22.11 28.74 -15.33
CA GLN A 229 -21.93 29.04 -16.75
C GLN A 229 -20.71 28.32 -17.33
N ALA A 230 -19.61 28.29 -16.57
CA ALA A 230 -18.38 27.65 -16.97
C ALA A 230 -17.73 26.94 -15.77
N THR A 231 -16.80 26.04 -16.06
CA THR A 231 -16.01 25.32 -15.07
C THR A 231 -14.56 25.82 -15.08
N LEU A 232 -14.02 26.06 -13.90
CA LEU A 232 -12.61 26.32 -13.64
C LEU A 232 -12.00 25.04 -13.05
N ALA A 233 -10.90 24.56 -13.63
CA ALA A 233 -10.19 23.39 -13.15
C ALA A 233 -8.72 23.72 -12.87
N LEU A 234 -8.16 23.10 -11.82
CA LEU A 234 -6.78 23.23 -11.39
C LEU A 234 -6.19 21.85 -11.20
N VAL A 235 -5.09 21.53 -11.89
CA VAL A 235 -4.37 20.26 -11.79
C VAL A 235 -2.94 20.53 -11.39
N GLN A 236 -2.47 19.86 -10.35
CA GLN A 236 -1.08 19.86 -9.93
C GLN A 236 -0.44 18.51 -10.29
N LEU A 237 0.66 18.59 -11.05
CA LEU A 237 1.49 17.44 -11.40
C LEU A 237 2.80 17.51 -10.61
N HIS A 238 3.31 16.37 -10.19
CA HIS A 238 4.62 16.22 -9.58
C HIS A 238 5.44 15.20 -10.35
N ASN A 239 6.74 15.48 -10.54
CA ASN A 239 7.67 14.59 -11.21
C ASN A 239 8.72 14.11 -10.20
N ASP A 240 8.68 12.81 -9.83
CA ASP A 240 9.62 12.20 -8.89
C ASP A 240 10.94 11.77 -9.56
N THR A 241 11.09 12.03 -10.87
CA THR A 241 12.30 11.65 -11.61
C THR A 241 13.36 12.74 -11.59
N ASN A 242 14.62 12.37 -11.82
CA ASN A 242 15.75 13.30 -11.94
C ASN A 242 15.87 13.95 -13.33
N THR A 243 14.91 13.73 -14.23
CA THR A 243 14.89 14.26 -15.59
C THR A 243 13.58 14.96 -15.87
N GLU A 244 13.64 16.02 -16.71
CA GLU A 244 12.46 16.68 -17.22
C GLU A 244 11.58 15.67 -17.99
N GLN A 245 10.28 15.68 -17.72
CA GLN A 245 9.31 14.80 -18.36
C GLN A 245 8.25 15.60 -19.10
N LYS A 246 7.86 15.10 -20.25
CA LYS A 246 6.80 15.68 -21.07
C LYS A 246 5.62 14.72 -21.12
N VAL A 247 4.48 15.16 -20.61
CA VAL A 247 3.24 14.35 -20.56
C VAL A 247 2.09 15.10 -21.23
N THR A 248 1.09 14.38 -21.70
CA THR A 248 -0.18 14.95 -22.11
C THR A 248 -1.14 14.92 -20.93
N LEU A 249 -1.63 16.07 -20.50
CA LEU A 249 -2.67 16.22 -19.49
C LEU A 249 -4.00 16.44 -20.21
N ALA A 250 -4.94 15.53 -20.01
CA ALA A 250 -6.30 15.63 -20.54
C ALA A 250 -7.31 15.77 -19.38
N LEU A 251 -8.38 16.54 -19.64
CA LEU A 251 -9.56 16.62 -18.77
C LEU A 251 -10.75 16.05 -19.51
N ASN A 252 -11.38 15.03 -18.93
CA ASN A 252 -12.53 14.36 -19.50
C ASN A 252 -13.80 14.62 -18.65
N ASN A 253 -14.98 14.63 -19.30
CA ASN A 253 -16.27 14.71 -18.62
C ASN A 253 -16.70 13.33 -18.04
N ALA A 254 -17.92 13.27 -17.47
CA ALA A 254 -18.50 12.05 -16.90
C ALA A 254 -18.68 10.93 -17.93
N GLU A 255 -18.91 11.28 -19.19
CA GLU A 255 -19.13 10.38 -20.32
C GLU A 255 -17.79 9.89 -20.94
N GLY A 256 -16.64 10.36 -20.43
CA GLY A 256 -15.30 10.04 -20.93
C GLY A 256 -14.89 10.87 -22.16
N GLU A 257 -15.66 11.90 -22.55
CA GLU A 257 -15.30 12.77 -23.65
C GLU A 257 -14.21 13.77 -23.23
N GLU A 258 -13.18 13.93 -24.05
CA GLU A 258 -12.09 14.87 -23.82
C GLU A 258 -12.58 16.32 -23.98
N LEU A 259 -12.49 17.09 -22.91
CA LEU A 259 -12.82 18.52 -22.90
C LEU A 259 -11.66 19.39 -23.36
N VAL A 260 -10.45 19.02 -22.92
CA VAL A 260 -9.19 19.70 -23.26
C VAL A 260 -8.03 18.74 -23.06
N ALA A 261 -7.03 18.83 -23.93
CA ALA A 261 -5.74 18.17 -23.75
C ALA A 261 -4.60 19.16 -24.01
N GLU A 262 -3.61 19.18 -23.14
CA GLU A 262 -2.43 20.03 -23.23
C GLU A 262 -1.16 19.23 -22.97
N SER A 263 -0.12 19.47 -23.78
CA SER A 263 1.19 18.90 -23.52
C SER A 263 1.92 19.74 -22.47
N VAL A 264 2.29 19.12 -21.38
CA VAL A 264 2.87 19.75 -20.20
C VAL A 264 4.28 19.22 -19.96
N VAL A 265 5.21 20.14 -19.67
CA VAL A 265 6.59 19.82 -19.28
C VAL A 265 6.70 19.98 -17.77
N VAL A 266 7.11 18.90 -17.08
CA VAL A 266 7.28 18.88 -15.63
C VAL A 266 8.77 18.76 -15.31
N PRO A 267 9.38 19.77 -14.66
CA PRO A 267 10.80 19.75 -14.29
C PRO A 267 11.11 18.61 -13.31
N PRO A 268 12.38 18.18 -13.22
CA PRO A 268 12.79 17.09 -12.33
C PRO A 268 12.61 17.47 -10.85
N ASN A 269 12.04 16.56 -10.07
CA ASN A 269 11.78 16.72 -8.63
C ASN A 269 10.97 17.99 -8.27
N GLU A 270 10.11 18.44 -9.17
CA GLU A 270 9.28 19.63 -8.98
C GLU A 270 7.79 19.35 -9.24
N ALA A 271 6.96 20.21 -8.64
CA ALA A 271 5.53 20.24 -8.89
C ALA A 271 5.17 21.46 -9.75
N ILE A 272 4.28 21.27 -10.71
CA ILE A 272 3.70 22.36 -11.51
C ILE A 272 2.18 22.36 -11.37
N THR A 273 1.57 23.54 -11.49
CA THR A 273 0.12 23.69 -11.45
C THR A 273 -0.37 24.26 -12.78
N LYS A 274 -1.35 23.58 -13.38
CA LYS A 274 -2.06 24.02 -14.58
C LYS A 274 -3.48 24.44 -14.22
N THR A 275 -3.94 25.53 -14.82
CA THR A 275 -5.28 26.05 -14.61
C THR A 275 -6.00 26.15 -15.96
N PHE A 276 -7.18 25.54 -16.02
CA PHE A 276 -8.04 25.54 -17.19
C PHE A 276 -9.29 26.36 -16.87
N LYS A 277 -9.63 27.31 -17.73
CA LYS A 277 -10.79 28.21 -17.57
C LYS A 277 -11.81 27.94 -18.66
N ASP A 278 -13.01 28.42 -18.44
CA ASP A 278 -14.08 28.42 -19.43
C ASP A 278 -14.40 27.01 -20.00
N LEU A 279 -14.21 25.95 -19.15
CA LEU A 279 -14.56 24.59 -19.54
C LEU A 279 -16.09 24.39 -19.52
N PRO A 280 -16.64 23.48 -20.33
CA PRO A 280 -18.05 23.14 -20.30
C PRO A 280 -18.51 22.66 -18.92
N LEU A 281 -19.80 22.85 -18.63
CA LEU A 281 -20.41 22.28 -17.42
C LEU A 281 -20.42 20.75 -17.51
N ALA A 282 -20.02 20.11 -16.43
CA ALA A 282 -20.00 18.66 -16.30
C ALA A 282 -20.44 18.26 -14.89
N LYS A 283 -20.98 17.04 -14.70
CA LYS A 283 -21.33 16.49 -13.38
C LYS A 283 -20.10 16.01 -12.63
N SER A 284 -19.14 15.47 -13.36
CA SER A 284 -17.82 15.09 -12.85
C SER A 284 -16.77 15.41 -13.92
N MET A 285 -15.54 15.53 -13.48
CA MET A 285 -14.40 15.76 -14.36
C MET A 285 -13.25 14.88 -13.91
N THR A 286 -12.59 14.23 -14.86
CA THR A 286 -11.43 13.37 -14.61
C THR A 286 -10.21 13.95 -15.28
N ALA A 287 -9.16 14.24 -14.53
CA ALA A 287 -7.85 14.56 -15.04
C ALA A 287 -7.08 13.26 -15.28
N ILE A 288 -6.44 13.15 -16.44
CA ILE A 288 -5.67 11.97 -16.87
C ILE A 288 -4.35 12.46 -17.47
N ILE A 289 -3.24 11.80 -17.11
CA ILE A 289 -1.95 12.00 -17.76
C ILE A 289 -1.52 10.74 -18.51
N ASP A 290 -0.96 10.92 -19.70
CA ASP A 290 -0.31 9.85 -20.47
C ASP A 290 1.15 9.73 -20.02
N ALA A 291 1.37 9.23 -18.82
CA ALA A 291 2.69 8.95 -18.28
C ALA A 291 3.04 7.46 -18.49
N LYS A 292 4.30 7.22 -18.88
CA LYS A 292 4.85 5.84 -19.03
C LYS A 292 5.83 5.56 -17.91
N ASP A 293 5.36 5.71 -16.69
CA ASP A 293 6.13 5.53 -15.47
C ASP A 293 5.87 4.16 -14.80
N ASP A 294 6.33 3.98 -13.57
CA ASP A 294 6.23 2.73 -12.86
C ASP A 294 4.98 2.64 -11.95
N TYR A 295 4.09 3.69 -11.95
CA TYR A 295 2.94 3.73 -11.06
C TYR A 295 1.71 4.38 -11.71
N ASP A 296 0.86 3.57 -12.34
CA ASP A 296 -0.26 4.05 -13.17
C ASP A 296 -1.49 4.54 -12.38
N ILE A 297 -1.61 4.20 -11.07
CA ILE A 297 -2.84 4.44 -10.30
C ILE A 297 -3.05 5.92 -9.99
N ASP A 298 -1.98 6.70 -9.87
CA ASP A 298 -2.01 8.13 -9.62
C ASP A 298 -2.06 8.99 -10.89
N ASN A 299 -2.01 8.34 -12.07
CA ASN A 299 -2.14 8.97 -13.39
C ASN A 299 -3.54 9.52 -13.68
N GLN A 300 -4.51 9.27 -12.80
CA GLN A 300 -5.85 9.82 -12.92
C GLN A 300 -6.42 10.29 -11.59
N GLN A 301 -7.25 11.32 -11.65
CA GLN A 301 -8.00 11.82 -10.50
C GLN A 301 -9.33 12.40 -10.95
N THR A 302 -10.40 12.11 -10.19
CA THR A 302 -11.76 12.57 -10.52
C THR A 302 -12.28 13.49 -9.44
N VAL A 303 -13.02 14.52 -9.85
CA VAL A 303 -13.79 15.41 -8.96
C VAL A 303 -15.25 15.43 -9.37
N LEU A 304 -16.15 15.51 -8.40
CA LEU A 304 -17.57 15.78 -8.64
C LEU A 304 -17.79 17.27 -8.66
N LEU A 305 -18.53 17.73 -9.64
CA LEU A 305 -18.90 19.13 -9.79
C LEU A 305 -20.37 19.29 -9.39
N GLN A 306 -20.63 20.22 -8.51
CA GLN A 306 -21.99 20.60 -8.21
C GLN A 306 -22.51 21.50 -9.32
N THR A 307 -23.30 20.94 -10.21
CA THR A 307 -23.88 21.68 -11.35
C THR A 307 -25.08 22.56 -10.97
N THR A 308 -25.58 22.45 -9.76
CA THR A 308 -26.64 23.31 -9.23
C THR A 308 -26.07 24.24 -8.20
N THR A 309 -26.16 25.54 -8.44
CA THR A 309 -26.08 26.54 -7.37
C THR A 309 -27.15 26.17 -6.35
N SER A 310 -26.72 25.66 -5.20
CA SER A 310 -27.65 25.33 -4.12
C SER A 310 -28.44 26.59 -3.79
N LYS A 311 -29.73 26.55 -4.01
CA LYS A 311 -30.61 27.61 -3.54
C LYS A 311 -30.70 27.45 -2.04
N ILE A 312 -30.15 28.39 -1.29
CA ILE A 312 -30.29 28.43 0.15
C ILE A 312 -31.41 29.38 0.48
N ILE A 313 -32.40 28.88 1.15
CA ILE A 313 -33.55 29.64 1.63
C ILE A 313 -33.40 29.87 3.16
N VAL A 314 -33.25 31.08 3.55
CA VAL A 314 -33.16 31.48 4.96
C VAL A 314 -34.47 32.13 5.39
N ASP A 315 -35.03 31.61 6.46
CA ASP A 315 -36.23 32.13 7.09
C ASP A 315 -36.00 33.55 7.63
N GLN A 316 -36.86 34.49 7.24
CA GLN A 316 -36.80 35.88 7.72
C GLN A 316 -37.03 35.96 9.26
N GLY A 317 -37.68 34.96 9.87
CA GLY A 317 -37.87 34.88 11.31
C GLY A 317 -36.60 34.62 12.11
N LEU A 318 -35.53 34.15 11.47
CA LEU A 318 -34.25 33.92 12.13
C LEU A 318 -33.52 35.23 12.49
N HIS A 319 -32.67 35.16 13.50
CA HIS A 319 -31.84 36.28 13.92
C HIS A 319 -30.96 36.80 12.75
N GLN A 320 -30.76 38.14 12.68
CA GLN A 320 -30.04 38.79 11.58
C GLN A 320 -28.59 38.29 11.39
N LEU A 321 -27.92 37.87 12.48
CA LEU A 321 -26.55 37.31 12.39
C LEU A 321 -26.50 35.99 11.65
N ILE A 322 -27.53 35.12 11.76
CA ILE A 322 -27.66 33.90 10.99
C ILE A 322 -27.88 34.24 9.51
N GLN A 323 -28.84 35.15 9.22
CA GLN A 323 -29.15 35.58 7.88
C GLN A 323 -27.91 36.15 7.16
N LYS A 324 -27.19 37.09 7.81
CA LYS A 324 -25.95 37.68 7.28
C LYS A 324 -24.82 36.68 7.20
N GLY A 325 -24.72 35.78 8.16
CA GLY A 325 -23.70 34.71 8.15
C GLY A 325 -23.82 33.86 6.90
N PHE A 326 -24.99 33.32 6.56
CA PHE A 326 -25.19 32.54 5.34
C PHE A 326 -25.01 33.38 4.06
N GLN A 327 -25.45 34.66 4.05
CA GLN A 327 -25.18 35.55 2.92
C GLN A 327 -23.68 35.82 2.68
N THR A 328 -22.87 35.68 3.74
CA THR A 328 -21.40 35.88 3.62
C THR A 328 -20.69 34.63 3.12
N VAL A 329 -21.15 33.45 3.53
CA VAL A 329 -20.51 32.17 3.18
C VAL A 329 -21.01 31.59 1.85
N SER A 330 -22.20 32.00 1.38
CA SER A 330 -22.81 31.50 0.15
C SER A 330 -23.40 32.59 -0.73
N SER A 331 -23.24 32.47 -2.04
CA SER A 331 -23.76 33.43 -3.05
C SER A 331 -25.22 33.17 -3.45
N GLY A 332 -25.79 31.98 -3.15
CA GLY A 332 -27.11 31.55 -3.56
C GLY A 332 -28.24 31.81 -2.55
N VAL A 333 -28.00 32.64 -1.52
CA VAL A 333 -28.94 32.82 -0.39
C VAL A 333 -30.07 33.75 -0.74
N LYS A 334 -31.31 33.30 -0.49
CA LYS A 334 -32.54 34.14 -0.49
C LYS A 334 -33.18 34.11 0.86
N ILE A 335 -33.50 35.30 1.39
CA ILE A 335 -34.31 35.45 2.61
C ILE A 335 -35.76 35.54 2.20
N VAL A 336 -36.60 34.67 2.77
CA VAL A 336 -38.04 34.59 2.47
C VAL A 336 -38.88 34.71 3.77
N PRO A 337 -40.11 35.22 3.68
CA PRO A 337 -41.01 35.19 4.83
C PRO A 337 -41.27 33.78 5.35
N SER A 338 -41.39 33.61 6.68
CA SER A 338 -41.53 32.29 7.32
C SER A 338 -42.65 31.43 6.74
N LEU A 339 -43.74 32.04 6.30
CA LEU A 339 -44.88 31.33 5.67
C LEU A 339 -44.56 30.75 4.28
N GLN A 340 -43.52 31.23 3.59
CA GLN A 340 -43.14 30.81 2.24
C GLN A 340 -41.93 29.85 2.24
N VAL A 341 -41.37 29.55 3.39
CA VAL A 341 -40.20 28.68 3.51
C VAL A 341 -40.53 27.28 2.99
N ALA A 342 -41.69 26.72 3.34
CA ALA A 342 -42.13 25.39 2.96
C ALA A 342 -42.40 25.22 1.45
N ASP A 343 -42.55 26.33 0.70
CA ASP A 343 -42.79 26.28 -0.78
C ASP A 343 -41.53 25.97 -1.57
N ASN A 344 -40.35 25.93 -0.94
CA ASN A 344 -39.06 25.79 -1.59
C ASN A 344 -38.48 24.39 -1.35
N GLN A 345 -39.14 23.33 -1.85
CA GLN A 345 -38.75 21.93 -1.62
C GLN A 345 -37.38 21.55 -2.24
N ASP A 346 -36.97 22.22 -3.31
CA ASP A 346 -35.68 21.96 -4.01
C ASP A 346 -34.49 22.77 -3.45
N ALA A 347 -34.67 23.42 -2.29
CA ALA A 347 -33.64 24.28 -1.70
C ALA A 347 -33.18 23.75 -0.33
N THR A 348 -31.94 24.06 0.04
CA THR A 348 -31.47 23.91 1.42
C THR A 348 -32.15 24.95 2.30
N ILE A 349 -32.93 24.53 3.26
CA ILE A 349 -33.74 25.38 4.14
C ILE A 349 -33.03 25.62 5.47
N ILE A 350 -33.03 26.87 5.91
CA ILE A 350 -32.50 27.31 7.20
C ILE A 350 -33.64 28.05 7.93
N THR A 351 -34.13 27.48 9.03
CA THR A 351 -35.32 27.94 9.70
C THR A 351 -35.27 27.67 11.22
N ASN A 352 -36.24 28.15 11.98
CA ASN A 352 -36.53 27.73 13.37
C ASN A 352 -37.83 26.93 13.49
N GLN A 353 -38.48 26.64 12.36
CA GLN A 353 -39.77 25.93 12.34
C GLN A 353 -39.52 24.41 12.44
N SER A 354 -39.67 23.85 13.63
CA SER A 354 -39.47 22.42 13.90
C SER A 354 -40.41 21.51 13.10
N ALA A 355 -41.62 21.96 12.76
CA ALA A 355 -42.56 21.21 11.94
C ALA A 355 -42.05 20.89 10.51
N LEU A 356 -41.03 21.61 10.00
CA LEU A 356 -40.45 21.38 8.71
C LEU A 356 -39.48 20.17 8.69
N LEU A 357 -38.98 19.74 9.84
CA LEU A 357 -38.14 18.53 9.94
C LEU A 357 -38.84 17.26 9.41
N GLU A 358 -40.16 17.16 9.62
CA GLU A 358 -40.96 16.04 9.14
C GLU A 358 -41.54 16.25 7.73
N LYS A 359 -41.71 17.52 7.32
CA LYS A 359 -42.38 17.86 6.06
C LYS A 359 -41.46 17.89 4.83
N MET A 360 -40.17 18.16 5.07
CA MET A 360 -39.20 18.29 3.98
C MET A 360 -38.48 16.97 3.77
N ASP A 361 -38.35 16.57 2.52
CA ASP A 361 -37.59 15.36 2.16
C ASP A 361 -36.07 15.60 2.24
N ASN A 362 -35.62 16.80 1.84
CA ASN A 362 -34.23 17.20 1.91
C ASN A 362 -33.82 17.60 3.34
N PRO A 363 -32.55 17.33 3.73
CA PRO A 363 -32.02 17.81 5.01
C PRO A 363 -32.08 19.33 5.12
N LEU A 364 -32.36 19.83 6.31
CA LEU A 364 -32.42 21.25 6.60
C LEU A 364 -31.57 21.63 7.83
N VAL A 365 -31.42 22.94 8.08
CA VAL A 365 -30.81 23.46 9.29
C VAL A 365 -31.87 24.09 10.15
N LEU A 366 -31.98 23.64 11.39
CA LEU A 366 -32.84 24.26 12.41
C LEU A 366 -31.98 25.05 13.39
N PHE A 367 -32.28 26.34 13.58
CA PHE A 367 -31.68 27.18 14.60
C PHE A 367 -32.74 27.55 15.65
N GLY A 368 -32.60 27.01 16.84
CA GLY A 368 -33.62 27.10 17.87
C GLY A 368 -34.82 26.19 17.61
N ARG A 369 -35.86 26.34 18.41
CA ARG A 369 -37.13 25.59 18.27
C ARG A 369 -38.29 26.53 18.55
N ASP A 370 -39.32 26.46 17.69
CA ASP A 370 -40.57 27.20 17.85
C ASP A 370 -41.63 26.47 18.68
N ASP A 371 -41.39 25.17 18.99
CA ASP A 371 -42.33 24.25 19.65
C ASP A 371 -41.96 23.88 21.10
N ALA A 372 -40.87 24.43 21.66
CA ALA A 372 -40.39 24.08 22.99
C ALA A 372 -39.89 25.29 23.79
N GLU A 373 -39.92 25.18 25.11
CA GLU A 373 -39.31 26.16 26.01
C GLU A 373 -37.85 25.83 26.29
N LYS A 374 -37.03 26.85 26.54
CA LYS A 374 -35.59 26.72 26.82
C LYS A 374 -35.33 26.20 28.23
N VAL A 375 -34.24 25.51 28.40
CA VAL A 375 -33.66 25.03 29.66
C VAL A 375 -32.33 25.71 29.91
N ASP A 376 -32.01 26.03 31.15
CA ASP A 376 -30.72 26.59 31.52
C ASP A 376 -29.60 25.56 31.35
N ALA A 377 -28.55 25.90 30.60
CA ALA A 377 -27.41 25.02 30.35
C ALA A 377 -26.11 25.52 30.99
N ASN A 378 -25.87 26.84 30.95
CA ASN A 378 -24.76 27.55 31.61
C ASN A 378 -23.40 26.87 31.55
N GLY A 379 -22.80 26.78 30.37
CA GLY A 379 -21.47 26.15 30.20
C GLY A 379 -20.82 26.40 28.85
N THR A 380 -19.66 25.79 28.68
CA THR A 380 -18.94 25.75 27.41
C THR A 380 -19.29 24.51 26.62
N VAL A 381 -19.15 24.61 25.31
CA VAL A 381 -19.51 23.55 24.38
C VAL A 381 -18.44 22.45 24.35
N SER A 382 -18.87 21.21 24.41
CA SER A 382 -18.07 20.02 24.16
C SER A 382 -18.52 19.36 22.84
N THR A 383 -17.60 19.06 21.94
CA THR A 383 -17.89 18.46 20.63
C THR A 383 -17.36 17.05 20.53
N ARG A 384 -18.07 16.19 19.79
CA ARG A 384 -17.54 14.91 19.31
C ARG A 384 -16.73 15.12 18.03
N SER A 385 -15.93 14.13 17.66
CA SER A 385 -15.24 14.16 16.36
C SER A 385 -16.27 14.06 15.24
N ASP A 386 -16.43 15.13 14.48
CA ASP A 386 -17.39 15.24 13.38
C ASP A 386 -16.86 16.18 12.30
N ALA A 387 -17.22 15.93 11.04
CA ALA A 387 -16.80 16.73 9.90
C ALA A 387 -17.26 18.20 9.98
N LEU A 388 -18.38 18.48 10.63
CA LEU A 388 -18.85 19.87 10.89
C LEU A 388 -17.85 20.71 11.68
N PHE A 389 -17.04 20.07 12.52
CA PHE A 389 -16.07 20.74 13.39
C PHE A 389 -14.63 20.66 12.86
N ALA A 390 -14.42 20.14 11.64
CA ALA A 390 -13.08 20.00 11.06
C ALA A 390 -12.30 21.33 10.98
N PHE A 391 -13.02 22.45 10.84
CA PHE A 391 -12.45 23.81 10.74
C PHE A 391 -12.93 24.75 11.87
N SER A 392 -13.77 24.30 12.80
CA SER A 392 -14.38 25.12 13.82
C SER A 392 -14.32 24.46 15.21
N GLU A 393 -13.45 24.96 16.09
CA GLU A 393 -13.43 24.55 17.49
C GLU A 393 -14.48 25.34 18.29
N LEU A 394 -15.34 24.64 19.05
CA LEU A 394 -16.40 25.25 19.86
C LEU A 394 -16.10 25.27 21.37
N LYS A 395 -14.95 24.79 21.81
CA LYS A 395 -14.60 24.63 23.24
C LYS A 395 -14.67 25.92 24.08
N ASP A 396 -14.46 27.08 23.40
CA ASP A 396 -14.48 28.39 24.05
C ASP A 396 -15.82 29.12 23.88
N VAL A 397 -16.80 28.48 23.23
CA VAL A 397 -18.15 29.02 23.04
C VAL A 397 -18.97 28.80 24.33
N TYR A 398 -19.54 29.86 24.87
CA TYR A 398 -20.42 29.81 26.02
C TYR A 398 -21.89 29.83 25.60
N VAL A 399 -22.69 28.98 26.27
CA VAL A 399 -24.14 28.88 26.06
C VAL A 399 -24.84 28.96 27.41
N SER A 400 -25.82 29.88 27.54
CA SER A 400 -26.58 30.08 28.76
C SER A 400 -27.85 29.24 28.83
N ALA A 401 -28.50 28.97 27.70
CA ALA A 401 -29.71 28.17 27.62
C ALA A 401 -29.78 27.40 26.27
N VAL A 402 -30.43 26.24 26.33
CA VAL A 402 -30.68 25.38 25.15
C VAL A 402 -32.15 24.94 25.11
N TYR A 403 -32.61 24.53 23.94
CA TYR A 403 -33.87 23.82 23.77
C TYR A 403 -33.71 22.32 24.06
N PRO A 404 -34.75 21.63 24.53
CA PRO A 404 -34.73 20.18 24.67
C PRO A 404 -34.40 19.50 23.36
N GLY A 405 -33.52 18.49 23.39
CA GLY A 405 -33.14 17.72 22.21
C GLY A 405 -34.24 16.80 21.69
N PHE A 406 -34.04 16.27 20.49
CA PHE A 406 -34.87 15.23 19.90
C PHE A 406 -34.29 13.85 20.30
N ALA A 407 -35.16 12.94 20.79
CA ALA A 407 -34.73 11.65 21.37
C ALA A 407 -34.01 10.73 20.37
N ASP A 408 -34.44 10.76 19.11
CA ASP A 408 -33.89 9.87 18.05
C ASP A 408 -32.74 10.50 17.25
N TYR A 409 -32.29 11.71 17.67
CA TYR A 409 -31.21 12.43 16.98
C TYR A 409 -29.86 12.19 17.66
N GLU A 410 -28.82 12.09 16.87
CA GLU A 410 -27.44 11.96 17.36
C GLU A 410 -26.95 13.30 17.91
N THR A 411 -26.51 13.34 19.16
CA THR A 411 -25.88 14.53 19.77
C THR A 411 -24.40 14.59 19.35
N ILE A 412 -24.02 15.60 18.56
CA ILE A 412 -22.66 15.85 18.07
C ILE A 412 -21.94 16.96 18.85
N ALA A 413 -22.69 17.83 19.54
CA ALA A 413 -22.16 18.79 20.51
C ALA A 413 -23.10 18.94 21.71
N SER A 414 -22.53 19.15 22.90
CA SER A 414 -23.30 19.30 24.15
C SER A 414 -22.76 20.42 25.04
N VAL A 415 -23.61 20.92 25.95
CA VAL A 415 -23.26 21.85 27.03
C VAL A 415 -23.58 21.14 28.34
N GLY A 416 -22.56 20.65 29.04
CA GLY A 416 -22.77 19.72 30.14
C GLY A 416 -23.46 18.44 29.67
N GLU A 417 -24.63 18.13 30.26
CA GLU A 417 -25.45 16.97 29.88
C GLU A 417 -26.50 17.31 28.81
N GLU A 418 -26.71 18.58 28.50
CA GLU A 418 -27.73 19.03 27.56
C GLU A 418 -27.21 19.03 26.12
N PRO A 419 -27.97 18.54 25.12
CA PRO A 419 -27.60 18.58 23.72
C PRO A 419 -27.59 20.03 23.20
N PHE A 420 -26.55 20.40 22.47
CA PHE A 420 -26.40 21.72 21.84
C PHE A 420 -26.56 21.64 20.31
N ILE A 421 -25.90 20.66 19.66
CA ILE A 421 -26.09 20.41 18.26
C ILE A 421 -26.40 18.93 18.08
N GLN A 422 -27.44 18.63 17.30
CA GLN A 422 -27.88 17.29 16.97
C GLN A 422 -27.95 17.10 15.46
N ARG A 423 -27.82 15.84 15.04
CA ARG A 423 -28.03 15.41 13.65
C ARG A 423 -29.18 14.41 13.60
N SER A 424 -30.16 14.63 12.71
CA SER A 424 -31.22 13.65 12.47
C SER A 424 -30.72 12.46 11.64
N PRO A 425 -31.43 11.33 11.64
CA PRO A 425 -31.14 10.19 10.73
C PRO A 425 -31.21 10.57 9.23
N LYS A 426 -31.97 11.60 8.87
CA LYS A 426 -32.07 12.17 7.51
C LYS A 426 -30.88 13.07 7.16
N GLY A 427 -30.13 13.55 8.17
CA GLY A 427 -29.00 14.47 8.02
C GLY A 427 -29.33 15.94 8.33
N ASP A 428 -30.49 16.26 8.87
CA ASP A 428 -30.77 17.62 9.37
C ASP A 428 -29.74 18.00 10.44
N ILE A 429 -29.35 19.27 10.45
CA ILE A 429 -28.49 19.84 11.49
C ILE A 429 -29.33 20.72 12.37
N VAL A 430 -29.41 20.39 13.64
CA VAL A 430 -30.24 21.10 14.63
C VAL A 430 -29.35 21.77 15.67
N VAL A 431 -29.32 23.09 15.70
CA VAL A 431 -28.67 23.91 16.73
C VAL A 431 -29.71 24.27 17.75
N LEU A 432 -29.63 23.71 18.95
CA LEU A 432 -30.62 23.80 20.01
C LEU A 432 -30.42 25.04 20.91
N ALA A 433 -29.94 26.13 20.36
CA ALA A 433 -29.84 27.39 21.08
C ALA A 433 -30.24 28.58 20.20
N ASP A 434 -30.79 29.61 20.83
CA ASP A 434 -30.91 30.91 20.20
C ASP A 434 -29.55 31.60 20.15
N ILE A 435 -29.34 32.38 19.14
CA ILE A 435 -28.15 33.23 19.00
C ILE A 435 -28.03 34.26 20.15
N ALA A 436 -29.12 34.61 20.74
CA ALA A 436 -29.14 35.52 21.89
C ALA A 436 -28.65 34.87 23.20
N ASP A 437 -28.65 33.56 23.29
CA ASP A 437 -28.26 32.80 24.48
C ASP A 437 -26.82 32.26 24.40
N THR A 438 -26.05 32.71 23.42
CA THR A 438 -24.66 32.27 23.19
C THR A 438 -23.78 33.42 22.70
N ASP A 439 -22.50 33.38 23.03
CA ASP A 439 -21.50 34.30 22.51
C ASP A 439 -20.90 33.80 21.18
N TRP A 440 -21.34 32.64 20.65
CA TRP A 440 -20.82 32.00 19.47
C TRP A 440 -20.70 32.89 18.22
N PRO A 441 -21.68 33.78 17.89
CA PRO A 441 -21.54 34.70 16.75
C PRO A 441 -20.36 35.67 16.82
N LEU A 442 -19.75 35.83 18.00
CA LEU A 442 -18.57 36.65 18.22
C LEU A 442 -17.26 35.85 18.00
N HIS A 443 -17.35 34.52 17.90
CA HIS A 443 -16.21 33.63 17.70
C HIS A 443 -15.95 33.39 16.21
N PRO A 444 -14.66 33.27 15.80
CA PRO A 444 -14.29 32.92 14.40
C PRO A 444 -14.85 31.58 13.94
N SER A 445 -15.16 30.68 14.86
CA SER A 445 -15.76 29.35 14.57
C SER A 445 -17.18 29.44 14.02
N PHE A 446 -17.93 30.53 14.27
CA PHE A 446 -19.33 30.64 13.81
C PHE A 446 -19.45 30.68 12.28
N PRO A 447 -18.80 31.59 11.54
CA PRO A 447 -18.84 31.56 10.08
C PRO A 447 -18.25 30.28 9.46
N LEU A 448 -17.24 29.68 10.09
CA LEU A 448 -16.68 28.40 9.66
C LEU A 448 -17.68 27.25 9.83
N PHE A 449 -18.43 27.22 10.90
CA PHE A 449 -19.52 26.26 11.11
C PHE A 449 -20.62 26.42 10.06
N LEU A 450 -21.07 27.65 9.80
CA LEU A 450 -22.08 27.91 8.76
C LEU A 450 -21.62 27.45 7.38
N TRP A 451 -20.36 27.68 7.06
CA TRP A 451 -19.76 27.21 5.82
C TRP A 451 -19.68 25.68 5.78
N SER A 452 -19.22 25.02 6.84
CA SER A 452 -19.17 23.57 6.91
C SER A 452 -20.58 22.95 6.80
N THR A 453 -21.57 23.58 7.43
CA THR A 453 -22.99 23.18 7.36
C THR A 453 -23.53 23.28 5.93
N GLU A 454 -23.25 24.39 5.24
CA GLU A 454 -23.62 24.55 3.84
C GLU A 454 -22.99 23.46 2.97
N GLN A 455 -21.68 23.24 3.10
CA GLN A 455 -20.99 22.21 2.32
C GLN A 455 -21.64 20.83 2.55
N GLN A 456 -21.87 20.42 3.79
CA GLN A 456 -22.48 19.12 4.08
C GLN A 456 -23.88 18.95 3.50
N LEU A 457 -24.72 19.97 3.59
CA LEU A 457 -26.08 19.91 3.07
C LEU A 457 -26.13 19.98 1.55
N THR A 458 -25.20 20.67 0.95
CA THR A 458 -25.09 20.81 -0.50
C THR A 458 -24.50 19.55 -1.15
N GLU A 459 -23.48 18.95 -0.52
CA GLU A 459 -22.91 17.66 -0.92
C GLU A 459 -23.92 16.52 -0.86
N SER A 460 -24.96 16.63 -0.02
CA SER A 460 -25.98 15.58 0.15
C SER A 460 -26.93 15.42 -1.06
N VAL A 461 -26.98 16.40 -1.98
CA VAL A 461 -27.84 16.35 -3.16
C VAL A 461 -27.09 15.72 -4.34
N GLY A 462 -27.18 14.39 -4.49
CA GLY A 462 -26.60 13.65 -5.64
C GLY A 462 -25.16 13.15 -5.47
N SER A 463 -24.46 13.57 -4.42
CA SER A 463 -23.08 13.13 -4.10
C SER A 463 -22.94 12.82 -2.62
N LEU A 464 -22.18 11.77 -2.30
CA LEU A 464 -21.76 11.45 -0.94
C LEU A 464 -20.35 11.96 -0.64
N GLY A 465 -19.73 12.63 -1.61
CA GLY A 465 -18.40 13.21 -1.49
C GLY A 465 -17.26 12.24 -1.81
N ILE A 466 -16.06 12.60 -1.32
CA ILE A 466 -14.82 11.88 -1.54
C ILE A 466 -14.50 11.07 -0.28
N PHE A 467 -14.10 9.81 -0.49
CA PHE A 467 -13.71 8.85 0.53
C PHE A 467 -12.31 8.33 0.27
N SER A 468 -11.61 7.95 1.32
CA SER A 468 -10.42 7.11 1.20
C SER A 468 -10.81 5.62 1.06
N PRO A 469 -9.94 4.77 0.50
CA PRO A 469 -10.19 3.34 0.45
C PRO A 469 -10.52 2.75 1.83
N ASN A 470 -11.55 1.91 1.90
CA ASN A 470 -12.09 1.28 3.12
C ASN A 470 -12.57 2.26 4.22
N GLU A 471 -12.65 3.55 3.96
CA GLU A 471 -13.13 4.52 4.94
C GLU A 471 -14.56 4.20 5.37
N GLN A 472 -14.78 4.22 6.68
CA GLN A 472 -16.12 4.10 7.27
C GLN A 472 -16.60 5.47 7.73
N ARG A 473 -17.69 5.92 7.16
CA ARG A 473 -18.28 7.24 7.49
C ARG A 473 -19.79 7.14 7.59
N ALA A 474 -20.34 7.87 8.56
CA ALA A 474 -21.78 8.10 8.62
C ALA A 474 -22.19 8.99 7.45
N VAL A 475 -23.19 8.56 6.68
CA VAL A 475 -23.73 9.28 5.52
C VAL A 475 -25.21 9.58 5.71
N ALA A 476 -25.61 10.78 5.32
CA ALA A 476 -26.99 11.20 5.35
C ALA A 476 -27.72 10.60 4.13
N LEU A 477 -28.52 9.57 4.36
CA LEU A 477 -29.33 8.89 3.36
C LEU A 477 -30.79 8.85 3.83
N ALA A 478 -31.73 8.96 2.89
CA ALA A 478 -33.15 8.76 3.18
C ALA A 478 -33.42 7.35 3.73
N GLN A 479 -34.54 7.16 4.41
CA GLN A 479 -34.94 5.83 4.91
C GLN A 479 -35.07 4.84 3.75
N GLY A 480 -34.34 3.71 3.84
CA GLY A 480 -34.39 2.66 2.83
C GLY A 480 -33.14 1.79 2.85
N ASP A 481 -33.16 0.78 1.99
CA ASP A 481 -32.01 -0.10 1.78
C ASP A 481 -31.11 0.53 0.70
N TRP A 482 -29.91 0.93 1.10
CA TRP A 482 -28.92 1.53 0.22
C TRP A 482 -27.78 0.55 -0.05
N ASN A 483 -27.43 0.43 -1.32
CA ASN A 483 -26.41 -0.50 -1.80
C ASN A 483 -25.37 0.23 -2.64
N VAL A 484 -24.13 -0.19 -2.52
CA VAL A 484 -22.98 0.34 -3.25
C VAL A 484 -22.71 -0.55 -4.46
N TYR A 485 -22.55 0.06 -5.62
CA TYR A 485 -22.29 -0.60 -6.91
C TYR A 485 -21.02 -0.04 -7.56
N SER A 486 -20.31 -0.88 -8.32
CA SER A 486 -19.21 -0.45 -9.19
C SER A 486 -19.72 0.31 -10.42
N GLN A 487 -18.81 0.82 -11.25
CA GLN A 487 -19.17 1.43 -12.55
C GLN A 487 -19.77 0.42 -13.52
N GLU A 488 -19.43 -0.87 -13.39
CA GLU A 488 -19.97 -1.98 -14.17
C GLU A 488 -21.31 -2.52 -13.61
N ASP A 489 -21.92 -1.79 -12.66
CA ASP A 489 -23.19 -2.15 -12.00
C ASP A 489 -23.12 -3.44 -11.15
N GLU A 490 -21.89 -3.82 -10.68
CA GLU A 490 -21.71 -4.95 -9.77
C GLU A 490 -22.00 -4.52 -8.33
N PHE A 491 -22.80 -5.31 -7.61
CA PHE A 491 -23.03 -5.10 -6.17
C PHE A 491 -21.77 -5.35 -5.36
N LEU A 492 -21.41 -4.40 -4.50
CA LEU A 492 -20.23 -4.47 -3.64
C LEU A 492 -20.57 -4.62 -2.15
N SER A 493 -21.47 -3.79 -1.63
CA SER A 493 -21.82 -3.78 -0.22
C SER A 493 -23.14 -3.06 0.02
N SER A 494 -23.70 -3.21 1.23
CA SER A 494 -24.88 -2.47 1.69
C SER A 494 -24.51 -1.47 2.77
N VAL A 495 -25.17 -0.32 2.76
CA VAL A 495 -25.04 0.68 3.85
C VAL A 495 -25.81 0.19 5.06
N THR A 496 -25.17 0.06 6.20
CA THR A 496 -25.78 -0.48 7.41
C THR A 496 -25.95 0.63 8.46
N LYS A 497 -27.18 0.89 8.87
CA LYS A 497 -27.51 1.90 9.89
C LYS A 497 -26.91 3.30 9.59
N GLY A 498 -26.91 3.71 8.33
CA GLY A 498 -26.33 4.99 7.91
C GLY A 498 -24.80 5.02 7.87
N MET A 499 -24.12 3.89 8.18
CA MET A 499 -22.67 3.75 8.03
C MET A 499 -22.34 3.17 6.65
N LEU A 500 -21.63 3.94 5.85
CA LEU A 500 -21.10 3.53 4.56
C LEU A 500 -19.64 3.13 4.73
N THR A 501 -19.29 1.95 4.20
CA THR A 501 -17.90 1.55 4.04
C THR A 501 -17.52 1.73 2.58
N ALA A 502 -16.57 2.60 2.32
CA ALA A 502 -16.08 2.86 0.96
C ALA A 502 -15.42 1.60 0.37
N PRO A 503 -15.57 1.37 -0.94
CA PRO A 503 -14.85 0.33 -1.64
C PRO A 503 -13.33 0.41 -1.46
N LYS A 504 -12.64 -0.72 -1.68
CA LYS A 504 -11.19 -0.82 -1.49
C LYS A 504 -10.40 -0.11 -2.58
N GLN A 505 -10.87 -0.21 -3.82
CA GLN A 505 -10.16 0.34 -4.97
C GLN A 505 -10.57 1.80 -5.22
N PRO A 506 -9.63 2.66 -5.63
CA PRO A 506 -9.95 3.99 -6.13
C PRO A 506 -10.89 3.93 -7.34
N GLY A 507 -11.85 4.84 -7.42
CA GLY A 507 -12.81 4.88 -8.52
C GLY A 507 -14.08 5.66 -8.18
N ILE A 508 -15.00 5.73 -9.14
CA ILE A 508 -16.33 6.29 -8.97
C ILE A 508 -17.29 5.14 -8.69
N TYR A 509 -18.14 5.31 -7.71
CA TYR A 509 -19.13 4.32 -7.29
C TYR A 509 -20.51 4.93 -7.18
N THR A 510 -21.51 4.10 -7.37
CA THR A 510 -22.91 4.49 -7.25
C THR A 510 -23.51 3.88 -5.99
N VAL A 511 -24.18 4.70 -5.21
CA VAL A 511 -24.93 4.27 -4.02
C VAL A 511 -26.41 4.45 -4.33
N ARG A 512 -27.13 3.34 -4.44
CA ARG A 512 -28.50 3.31 -4.97
C ARG A 512 -29.48 2.72 -3.95
N SER A 513 -30.63 3.35 -3.86
CA SER A 513 -31.86 2.82 -3.26
C SER A 513 -32.95 2.75 -4.33
N ASN A 514 -34.14 2.26 -4.00
CA ASN A 514 -35.22 2.01 -4.97
C ASN A 514 -35.60 3.23 -5.85
N ASN A 515 -35.44 4.46 -5.36
CA ASN A 515 -35.87 5.69 -6.03
C ASN A 515 -34.79 6.77 -6.14
N GLU A 516 -33.62 6.55 -5.53
CA GLU A 516 -32.55 7.55 -5.50
C GLU A 516 -31.20 6.93 -5.83
N GLU A 517 -30.37 7.74 -6.47
CA GLU A 517 -29.00 7.39 -6.81
C GLU A 517 -28.07 8.53 -6.39
N LYS A 518 -27.01 8.17 -5.67
CA LYS A 518 -25.94 9.09 -5.25
C LYS A 518 -24.60 8.56 -5.71
N GLN A 519 -23.68 9.45 -6.01
CA GLN A 519 -22.32 9.08 -6.38
C GLN A 519 -21.35 9.29 -5.22
N LEU A 520 -20.36 8.43 -5.10
CA LEU A 520 -19.20 8.62 -4.25
C LEU A 520 -17.92 8.41 -5.06
N ILE A 521 -16.88 9.10 -4.70
CA ILE A 521 -15.56 8.89 -5.25
C ILE A 521 -14.66 8.30 -4.17
N VAL A 522 -13.95 7.23 -4.50
CA VAL A 522 -12.86 6.71 -3.66
C VAL A 522 -11.54 7.14 -4.29
N GLN A 523 -10.72 7.85 -3.52
CA GLN A 523 -9.44 8.36 -4.00
C GLN A 523 -8.30 7.97 -3.06
N LEU A 524 -7.11 7.77 -3.66
CA LEU A 524 -5.88 7.66 -2.88
C LEU A 524 -5.63 8.94 -2.10
N GLN A 525 -5.14 8.81 -0.88
CA GLN A 525 -4.63 9.95 -0.11
C GLN A 525 -3.39 10.52 -0.79
N ALA A 526 -3.09 11.79 -0.52
CA ALA A 526 -1.98 12.49 -1.18
C ALA A 526 -0.62 11.80 -0.99
N GLN A 527 -0.41 11.15 0.16
CA GLN A 527 0.82 10.41 0.47
C GLN A 527 0.99 9.17 -0.42
N GLU A 528 -0.11 8.56 -0.87
CA GLU A 528 -0.10 7.37 -1.74
C GLU A 528 0.02 7.71 -3.24
N ARG A 529 0.28 8.98 -3.58
CA ARG A 529 0.47 9.49 -4.95
C ARG A 529 1.90 9.92 -5.24
N VAL A 530 2.79 9.84 -4.27
CA VAL A 530 4.20 10.18 -4.39
C VAL A 530 4.98 8.93 -4.01
N ILE A 531 5.89 8.51 -4.89
CA ILE A 531 6.75 7.37 -4.61
C ILE A 531 8.01 7.87 -3.90
N GLU A 532 8.18 7.46 -2.66
CA GLU A 532 9.43 7.64 -1.94
C GLU A 532 10.34 6.42 -2.16
N GLN A 533 11.60 6.67 -2.48
CA GLN A 533 12.57 5.59 -2.68
C GLN A 533 13.25 5.25 -1.37
N GLY A 534 12.68 4.30 -0.63
CA GLY A 534 13.27 3.79 0.59
C GLY A 534 14.48 2.88 0.31
N THR A 535 15.55 3.06 1.08
CA THR A 535 16.74 2.22 0.99
C THR A 535 16.64 1.02 1.91
N SER A 536 17.09 -0.15 1.44
CA SER A 536 17.23 -1.33 2.28
C SER A 536 18.39 -1.15 3.27
N PHE A 537 18.16 -1.45 4.54
CA PHE A 537 19.20 -1.36 5.59
C PHE A 537 18.95 -2.37 6.71
N THR A 538 19.97 -2.56 7.54
CA THR A 538 19.88 -3.38 8.75
C THR A 538 20.28 -2.54 9.96
N LEU A 539 19.56 -2.68 11.07
CA LEU A 539 19.82 -1.98 12.32
C LEU A 539 19.70 -2.95 13.51
N GLY A 540 20.54 -2.73 14.52
CA GLY A 540 20.62 -3.61 15.68
C GLY A 540 21.41 -4.88 15.42
N ASP A 541 21.87 -5.49 16.49
CA ASP A 541 22.54 -6.79 16.48
C ASP A 541 21.96 -7.64 17.60
N ILE A 542 21.68 -8.88 17.31
CA ILE A 542 21.25 -9.82 18.33
C ILE A 542 22.53 -10.42 18.89
N SER A 543 22.94 -9.98 20.08
CA SER A 543 24.01 -10.61 20.84
C SER A 543 23.50 -11.97 21.33
N ASP A 544 23.57 -12.97 20.45
CA ASP A 544 23.31 -14.35 20.85
C ASP A 544 24.54 -14.86 21.60
N ASN A 545 24.37 -15.18 22.88
CA ASN A 545 25.35 -15.91 23.70
C ASN A 545 25.59 -17.35 23.22
N GLY A 546 25.18 -17.70 22.05
CA GLY A 546 25.30 -19.01 21.46
C GLY A 546 25.36 -18.99 19.95
N LYS A 547 26.58 -19.05 19.42
CA LYS A 547 26.91 -19.53 18.07
C LYS A 547 25.95 -19.06 16.97
N GLU A 548 26.42 -18.11 16.13
CA GLU A 548 25.88 -18.00 14.77
C GLU A 548 25.71 -19.41 14.21
N GLU A 549 24.51 -19.92 14.12
CA GLU A 549 24.20 -21.09 13.29
C GLU A 549 24.34 -20.64 11.84
N VAL A 550 25.57 -20.54 11.40
CA VAL A 550 25.91 -20.38 9.99
C VAL A 550 25.49 -21.69 9.33
N SER A 551 24.39 -21.72 8.64
CA SER A 551 24.03 -22.84 7.79
C SER A 551 25.12 -22.99 6.74
N MET A 552 25.90 -24.05 6.89
CA MET A 552 26.98 -24.40 5.96
C MET A 552 26.40 -25.36 4.92
N THR A 553 26.05 -24.86 3.75
CA THR A 553 25.65 -25.76 2.66
C THR A 553 26.89 -26.40 2.06
N SER A 554 27.07 -27.72 2.30
CA SER A 554 28.19 -28.50 1.77
C SER A 554 27.97 -28.86 0.30
N PHE A 555 29.03 -28.74 -0.52
CA PHE A 555 29.04 -29.19 -1.92
C PHE A 555 29.43 -30.65 -2.10
N VAL A 556 29.74 -31.37 -1.03
CA VAL A 556 30.19 -32.76 -1.06
C VAL A 556 29.23 -33.68 -1.83
N PRO A 557 27.90 -33.61 -1.70
CA PRO A 557 27.00 -34.47 -2.48
C PRO A 557 27.18 -34.31 -3.99
N TRP A 558 27.32 -33.07 -4.48
CA TRP A 558 27.53 -32.80 -5.90
C TRP A 558 28.90 -33.27 -6.38
N LEU A 559 29.94 -33.09 -5.55
CA LEU A 559 31.29 -33.59 -5.86
C LEU A 559 31.30 -35.10 -5.95
N ILE A 560 30.60 -35.82 -5.06
CA ILE A 560 30.48 -37.28 -5.10
C ILE A 560 29.81 -37.73 -6.41
N VAL A 561 28.74 -37.07 -6.86
CA VAL A 561 28.08 -37.41 -8.14
C VAL A 561 29.06 -37.24 -9.32
N ILE A 562 29.84 -36.15 -9.32
CA ILE A 562 30.84 -35.92 -10.39
C ILE A 562 31.93 -36.99 -10.33
N ILE A 563 32.42 -37.37 -9.15
CA ILE A 563 33.42 -38.41 -8.98
C ILE A 563 32.89 -39.76 -9.49
N LEU A 564 31.64 -40.11 -9.16
CA LEU A 564 31.02 -41.35 -9.66
C LEU A 564 30.92 -41.38 -11.21
N LEU A 565 30.52 -40.26 -11.81
CA LEU A 565 30.51 -40.16 -13.29
C LEU A 565 31.90 -40.31 -13.91
N LEU A 566 32.92 -39.74 -13.26
CA LEU A 566 34.31 -39.91 -13.70
C LEU A 566 34.79 -41.37 -13.59
N LEU A 567 34.43 -42.06 -12.48
CA LEU A 567 34.78 -43.48 -12.32
C LEU A 567 34.08 -44.38 -13.35
N VAL A 568 32.81 -44.10 -13.67
CA VAL A 568 32.11 -44.81 -14.76
C VAL A 568 32.79 -44.55 -16.10
N SER A 569 33.19 -43.30 -16.37
CA SER A 569 33.91 -42.94 -17.59
C SER A 569 35.28 -43.63 -17.64
N GLU A 570 36.01 -43.72 -16.53
CA GLU A 570 37.27 -44.46 -16.42
C GLU A 570 37.07 -45.94 -16.70
N TRP A 571 36.06 -46.56 -16.11
CA TRP A 571 35.72 -47.96 -16.32
C TRP A 571 35.40 -48.24 -17.80
N GLU A 572 34.61 -47.40 -18.45
CA GLU A 572 34.29 -47.55 -19.87
C GLU A 572 35.53 -47.39 -20.76
N VAL A 573 36.43 -46.45 -20.45
CA VAL A 573 37.72 -46.29 -21.15
C VAL A 573 38.62 -47.51 -20.95
N GLN A 574 38.68 -48.09 -19.73
CA GLN A 574 39.42 -49.31 -19.42
C GLN A 574 38.84 -50.50 -20.16
N ARG A 575 37.53 -50.70 -20.20
CA ARG A 575 36.81 -51.74 -20.92
C ARG A 575 37.12 -51.71 -22.41
N ARG A 576 37.06 -50.53 -23.04
CA ARG A 576 37.38 -50.37 -24.46
C ARG A 576 38.87 -50.63 -24.81
N ARG A 577 39.75 -50.54 -23.82
CA ARG A 577 41.19 -50.82 -23.98
C ARG A 577 41.55 -52.29 -23.74
N GLY A 578 40.62 -53.14 -23.42
CA GLY A 578 40.85 -54.57 -23.22
C GLY A 578 41.55 -54.93 -21.88
N PHE A 579 41.51 -54.03 -20.87
CA PHE A 579 42.14 -54.29 -19.56
C PHE A 579 41.20 -54.92 -18.52
N THR A 580 39.96 -55.21 -18.87
CA THR A 580 39.00 -55.91 -18.02
C THR A 580 38.46 -57.11 -18.77
N ASN A 581 38.85 -58.32 -18.31
CA ASN A 581 38.15 -59.54 -18.61
C ASN A 581 36.91 -59.67 -17.71
#